data_1893c200bc7b068c09be021bcdd6438f
#
_entry.id   1893c200bc7b068c09be021bcdd6438f
#
_cell.length_a   1.000
_cell.length_b   1.000
_cell.length_c   1.000
_cell.angle_alpha   90.00
_cell.angle_beta   90.00
_cell.angle_gamma   90.00
#
_symmetry.space_group_name_H-M   'P 1'
#
loop_
_entity.id
_entity.type
_entity.pdbx_description
1 polymer ?
#
loop_
_entity_poly.entity_id
_entity_poly.type
_entity_poly.pdbx_seq_one_letter_code
_entity_poly.pdbx_strand_id
1 'polypeptide(L)'
;MVREALDSDFDLRALLLREGVEPAFALPAGVPVFVLSDRVFAAVSETKTPQGVAAVLSRRIRPLSGSRFVALDAVQDPGNVGTIIRTADAAGFDGVLLGPECADLFSSKVLRSTMGSIFRLSFAFPEDLSADLRTLRSRGFSVLSSQLDGEPFYSREEIPAPFVLIVGNEGNGISAPVKAEATHRFRLPMRGGAESLNAAVAAGIMMYDLMKHPDQSRCTPHTSPRRSSVPTVLPHT
;
A
#
# COMPACT_ATOMS: atom_id res chain seq x y z
N MET A 1 -0.23 5.02 12.05
CA MET A 1 -0.14 3.54 12.05
C MET A 1 -1.02 2.89 13.13
N VAL A 2 -0.75 3.05 14.44
CA VAL A 2 -1.58 2.39 15.48
C VAL A 2 -3.04 2.81 15.37
N ARG A 3 -3.35 4.09 15.21
CA ARG A 3 -4.74 4.56 15.00
C ARG A 3 -5.39 3.92 13.77
N GLU A 4 -4.69 3.86 12.63
CA GLU A 4 -5.19 3.18 11.42
C GLU A 4 -5.48 1.69 11.66
N ALA A 5 -4.65 1.03 12.47
CA ALA A 5 -4.88 -0.35 12.87
C ALA A 5 -6.14 -0.50 13.75
N LEU A 6 -6.37 0.43 14.70
CA LEU A 6 -7.55 0.44 15.55
C LEU A 6 -8.85 0.71 14.79
N ASP A 7 -8.76 1.53 13.73
CA ASP A 7 -9.91 1.88 12.87
C ASP A 7 -10.16 0.83 11.76
N SER A 8 -9.29 -0.19 11.66
CA SER A 8 -9.39 -1.27 10.67
C SER A 8 -10.21 -2.46 11.17
N ASP A 9 -10.53 -3.38 10.26
CA ASP A 9 -11.15 -4.68 10.58
C ASP A 9 -10.13 -5.78 10.93
N PHE A 10 -8.85 -5.40 11.15
CA PHE A 10 -7.81 -6.33 11.57
C PHE A 10 -7.99 -6.71 13.03
N ASP A 11 -7.73 -7.97 13.33
CA ASP A 11 -7.88 -8.52 14.67
C ASP A 11 -6.75 -8.04 15.59
N LEU A 12 -7.08 -7.08 16.44
CA LEU A 12 -6.17 -6.50 17.42
C LEU A 12 -6.00 -7.45 18.61
N ARG A 13 -4.80 -7.97 18.80
CA ARG A 13 -4.44 -8.93 19.85
C ARG A 13 -3.99 -8.27 21.14
N ALA A 14 -3.27 -7.18 21.06
CA ALA A 14 -2.81 -6.42 22.22
C ALA A 14 -2.40 -5.00 21.84
N LEU A 15 -2.39 -4.13 22.84
CA LEU A 15 -1.71 -2.84 22.81
C LEU A 15 -0.52 -2.86 23.79
N LEU A 16 0.59 -2.31 23.34
CA LEU A 16 1.79 -2.12 24.16
C LEU A 16 1.97 -0.62 24.36
N LEU A 17 2.01 -0.20 25.60
CA LEU A 17 2.26 1.18 26.01
C LEU A 17 3.59 1.25 26.75
N ARG A 18 4.40 2.22 26.43
CA ARG A 18 5.58 2.54 27.24
C ARG A 18 5.14 3.23 28.53
N GLU A 19 5.73 2.90 29.64
CA GLU A 19 5.49 3.52 30.93
C GLU A 19 5.57 5.06 30.83
N GLY A 20 4.61 5.76 31.45
CA GLY A 20 4.49 7.22 31.39
C GLY A 20 3.94 7.80 30.09
N VAL A 21 3.54 6.99 29.13
CA VAL A 21 2.91 7.46 27.88
C VAL A 21 1.40 7.29 27.93
N GLU A 22 0.68 8.38 27.77
CA GLU A 22 -0.77 8.39 27.56
C GLU A 22 -1.10 8.37 26.08
N PRO A 23 -1.85 7.38 25.58
CA PRO A 23 -2.21 7.33 24.16
C PRO A 23 -3.22 8.43 23.82
N ALA A 24 -3.05 9.09 22.67
CA ALA A 24 -3.93 10.13 22.15
C ALA A 24 -5.25 9.58 21.55
N PHE A 25 -5.71 8.42 22.01
CA PHE A 25 -6.95 7.75 21.59
C PHE A 25 -7.53 6.93 22.75
N ALA A 26 -8.81 6.62 22.69
CA ALA A 26 -9.46 5.77 23.68
C ALA A 26 -8.99 4.32 23.52
N LEU A 27 -8.66 3.68 24.65
CA LEU A 27 -8.28 2.27 24.64
C LEU A 27 -9.49 1.41 24.23
N PRO A 28 -9.33 0.47 23.32
CA PRO A 28 -10.42 -0.40 22.88
C PRO A 28 -10.82 -1.35 24.01
N ALA A 29 -12.11 -1.52 24.22
CA ALA A 29 -12.64 -2.46 25.21
C ALA A 29 -12.32 -3.92 24.82
N GLY A 30 -11.96 -4.75 25.80
CA GLY A 30 -11.72 -6.17 25.60
C GLY A 30 -10.37 -6.54 24.97
N VAL A 31 -9.50 -5.55 24.69
CA VAL A 31 -8.15 -5.81 24.17
C VAL A 31 -7.14 -5.72 25.32
N PRO A 32 -6.26 -6.71 25.51
CA PRO A 32 -5.21 -6.63 26.52
C PRO A 32 -4.29 -5.44 26.27
N VAL A 33 -4.00 -4.67 27.32
CA VAL A 33 -3.06 -3.54 27.29
C VAL A 33 -1.92 -3.85 28.25
N PHE A 34 -0.69 -3.84 27.72
CA PHE A 34 0.51 -4.08 28.51
C PHE A 34 1.31 -2.78 28.63
N VAL A 35 1.57 -2.35 29.86
CA VAL A 35 2.48 -1.24 30.15
C VAL A 35 3.87 -1.81 30.32
N LEU A 36 4.81 -1.34 29.54
CA LEU A 36 6.19 -1.84 29.46
C LEU A 36 7.17 -0.76 29.90
N SER A 37 8.20 -1.15 30.67
CA SER A 37 9.30 -0.25 30.96
C SER A 37 10.03 0.20 29.69
N ASP A 38 10.71 1.33 29.73
CA ASP A 38 11.49 1.86 28.60
C ASP A 38 12.40 0.82 27.96
N ARG A 39 13.09 0.02 28.78
CA ARG A 39 13.99 -1.01 28.31
C ARG A 39 13.27 -2.11 27.53
N VAL A 40 12.14 -2.59 28.04
CA VAL A 40 11.35 -3.65 27.40
C VAL A 40 10.68 -3.12 26.14
N PHE A 41 10.12 -1.90 26.18
CA PHE A 41 9.50 -1.30 25.02
C PHE A 41 10.51 -1.07 23.89
N ALA A 42 11.73 -0.63 24.21
CA ALA A 42 12.80 -0.48 23.23
C ALA A 42 13.24 -1.81 22.62
N ALA A 43 13.19 -2.92 23.38
CA ALA A 43 13.54 -4.25 22.87
C ALA A 43 12.52 -4.83 21.90
N VAL A 44 11.22 -4.50 22.09
CA VAL A 44 10.15 -4.97 21.18
C VAL A 44 9.88 -3.99 20.04
N SER A 45 10.37 -2.76 20.13
CA SER A 45 10.21 -1.72 19.12
C SER A 45 11.39 -1.72 18.17
N GLU A 46 11.14 -1.96 16.88
CA GLU A 46 12.16 -1.89 15.83
C GLU A 46 12.45 -0.45 15.35
N THR A 47 11.92 0.57 16.03
CA THR A 47 12.12 1.97 15.65
C THR A 47 13.20 2.63 16.51
N LYS A 48 14.06 3.45 15.89
CA LYS A 48 15.08 4.22 16.62
C LYS A 48 14.49 5.22 17.64
N THR A 49 13.33 5.76 17.33
CA THR A 49 12.60 6.74 18.16
C THR A 49 11.14 6.31 18.29
N PRO A 50 10.84 5.32 19.17
CA PRO A 50 9.48 4.84 19.32
C PRO A 50 8.59 5.90 19.99
N GLN A 51 7.36 6.04 19.49
CA GLN A 51 6.36 6.97 20.04
C GLN A 51 5.72 6.48 21.35
N GLY A 52 6.13 5.32 21.84
CA GLY A 52 5.66 4.75 23.10
C GLY A 52 4.33 4.01 23.00
N VAL A 53 3.81 3.80 21.80
CA VAL A 53 2.58 2.99 21.57
C VAL A 53 2.85 2.02 20.42
N ALA A 54 2.52 0.74 20.62
CA ALA A 54 2.56 -0.27 19.58
C ALA A 54 1.30 -1.16 19.65
N ALA A 55 0.90 -1.70 18.51
CA ALA A 55 -0.23 -2.62 18.39
C ALA A 55 0.25 -3.99 17.88
N VAL A 56 -0.25 -5.06 18.48
CA VAL A 56 -0.05 -6.42 18.01
C VAL A 56 -1.33 -6.86 17.31
N LEU A 57 -1.19 -7.26 16.03
CA LEU A 57 -2.31 -7.66 15.19
C LEU A 57 -2.11 -9.08 14.69
N SER A 58 -3.20 -9.81 14.47
CA SER A 58 -3.12 -11.04 13.68
C SER A 58 -2.79 -10.70 12.24
N ARG A 59 -1.92 -11.50 11.61
CA ARG A 59 -1.69 -11.40 10.17
C ARG A 59 -3.00 -11.74 9.44
N ARG A 60 -3.50 -10.79 8.70
CA ARG A 60 -4.67 -10.96 7.85
C ARG A 60 -4.36 -10.42 6.47
N ILE A 61 -4.72 -11.19 5.47
CA ILE A 61 -4.61 -10.80 4.07
C ILE A 61 -6.04 -10.77 3.55
N ARG A 62 -6.45 -9.61 3.01
CA ARG A 62 -7.68 -9.55 2.24
C ARG A 62 -7.38 -10.12 0.85
N PRO A 63 -8.09 -11.18 0.42
CA PRO A 63 -7.92 -11.74 -0.92
C PRO A 63 -8.11 -10.66 -1.99
N LEU A 64 -7.38 -10.78 -3.08
CA LEU A 64 -7.41 -9.83 -4.18
C LEU A 64 -8.85 -9.67 -4.71
N SER A 65 -9.35 -8.44 -4.70
CA SER A 65 -10.70 -8.10 -5.16
C SER A 65 -10.71 -6.71 -5.78
N GLY A 66 -11.54 -6.50 -6.80
CA GLY A 66 -11.62 -5.25 -7.54
C GLY A 66 -11.17 -5.39 -8.99
N SER A 67 -10.78 -4.28 -9.60
CA SER A 67 -10.51 -4.19 -11.03
C SER A 67 -9.24 -3.41 -11.40
N ARG A 68 -8.53 -2.86 -10.42
CA ARG A 68 -7.35 -2.03 -10.63
C ARG A 68 -6.23 -2.48 -9.68
N PHE A 69 -5.23 -3.15 -10.24
CA PHE A 69 -4.17 -3.74 -9.45
C PHE A 69 -2.80 -3.22 -9.86
N VAL A 70 -1.87 -3.25 -8.91
CA VAL A 70 -0.44 -3.15 -9.21
C VAL A 70 0.24 -4.46 -8.87
N ALA A 71 1.12 -4.95 -9.75
CA ALA A 71 1.90 -6.17 -9.57
C ALA A 71 3.38 -5.80 -9.47
N LEU A 72 4.03 -6.30 -8.43
CA LEU A 72 5.45 -6.07 -8.17
C LEU A 72 6.24 -7.33 -8.54
N ASP A 73 7.18 -7.18 -9.47
CA ASP A 73 8.06 -8.24 -9.93
C ASP A 73 9.45 -8.05 -9.33
N ALA A 74 9.72 -8.78 -8.24
CA ALA A 74 11.00 -8.76 -7.52
C ALA A 74 11.44 -7.35 -7.04
N VAL A 75 10.53 -6.51 -6.60
CA VAL A 75 10.86 -5.20 -6.00
C VAL A 75 11.44 -5.42 -4.61
N GLN A 76 12.76 -5.25 -4.46
CA GLN A 76 13.50 -5.66 -3.28
C GLN A 76 13.66 -4.58 -2.22
N ASP A 77 13.64 -3.29 -2.58
CA ASP A 77 13.74 -2.22 -1.56
C ASP A 77 12.42 -2.08 -0.78
N PRO A 78 12.45 -2.28 0.54
CA PRO A 78 11.25 -2.17 1.38
C PRO A 78 10.63 -0.78 1.36
N GLY A 79 11.41 0.27 1.11
CA GLY A 79 10.93 1.64 0.96
C GLY A 79 10.11 1.82 -0.32
N ASN A 80 10.58 1.22 -1.43
CA ASN A 80 9.86 1.23 -2.70
C ASN A 80 8.54 0.44 -2.58
N VAL A 81 8.58 -0.79 -2.05
CA VAL A 81 7.36 -1.59 -1.84
C VAL A 81 6.33 -0.82 -1.02
N GLY A 82 6.71 -0.28 0.14
CA GLY A 82 5.80 0.46 0.98
C GLY A 82 5.28 1.76 0.33
N THR A 83 6.14 2.47 -0.43
CA THR A 83 5.74 3.68 -1.17
C THR A 83 4.77 3.34 -2.30
N ILE A 84 4.99 2.26 -3.05
CA ILE A 84 4.07 1.80 -4.10
C ILE A 84 2.71 1.44 -3.50
N ILE A 85 2.67 0.68 -2.41
CA ILE A 85 1.43 0.31 -1.71
C ILE A 85 0.66 1.57 -1.26
N ARG A 86 1.35 2.52 -0.63
CA ARG A 86 0.75 3.79 -0.21
C ARG A 86 0.21 4.60 -1.39
N THR A 87 0.94 4.63 -2.49
CA THR A 87 0.55 5.37 -3.69
C THR A 87 -0.63 4.70 -4.39
N ALA A 88 -0.66 3.36 -4.43
CA ALA A 88 -1.78 2.59 -4.96
C ALA A 88 -3.08 2.88 -4.21
N ASP A 89 -3.06 2.88 -2.87
CA ASP A 89 -4.18 3.27 -2.03
C ASP A 89 -4.62 4.72 -2.32
N ALA A 90 -3.68 5.66 -2.33
CA ALA A 90 -3.97 7.08 -2.59
C ALA A 90 -4.51 7.34 -4.01
N ALA A 91 -4.07 6.57 -5.00
CA ALA A 91 -4.55 6.66 -6.37
C ALA A 91 -5.88 5.92 -6.61
N GLY A 92 -6.40 5.16 -5.64
CA GLY A 92 -7.67 4.44 -5.76
C GLY A 92 -7.56 3.08 -6.46
N PHE A 93 -6.40 2.43 -6.36
CA PHE A 93 -6.23 1.04 -6.74
C PHE A 93 -6.88 0.12 -5.69
N ASP A 94 -7.29 -1.07 -6.11
CA ASP A 94 -8.03 -2.01 -5.28
C ASP A 94 -7.11 -3.03 -4.57
N GLY A 95 -5.92 -3.28 -5.14
CA GLY A 95 -5.01 -4.26 -4.56
C GLY A 95 -3.62 -4.33 -5.17
N VAL A 96 -2.77 -5.13 -4.52
CA VAL A 96 -1.36 -5.32 -4.86
C VAL A 96 -1.03 -6.80 -4.95
N LEU A 97 -0.37 -7.22 -6.03
CA LEU A 97 0.26 -8.52 -6.14
C LEU A 97 1.76 -8.35 -5.85
N LEU A 98 2.26 -9.08 -4.86
CA LEU A 98 3.70 -9.14 -4.56
C LEU A 98 4.24 -10.47 -5.06
N GLY A 99 4.93 -10.43 -6.20
CA GLY A 99 5.61 -11.61 -6.76
C GLY A 99 6.76 -12.10 -5.88
N PRO A 100 7.37 -13.23 -6.25
CA PRO A 100 8.56 -13.75 -5.57
C PRO A 100 9.68 -12.71 -5.49
N GLU A 101 10.54 -12.83 -4.49
CA GLU A 101 11.69 -11.95 -4.24
C GLU A 101 11.35 -10.47 -3.94
N CYS A 102 10.08 -10.10 -3.81
CA CYS A 102 9.70 -8.81 -3.26
C CYS A 102 10.05 -8.71 -1.78
N ALA A 103 10.31 -7.50 -1.28
CA ALA A 103 10.45 -7.29 0.15
C ALA A 103 9.17 -7.71 0.89
N ASP A 104 9.35 -8.38 2.05
CA ASP A 104 8.24 -8.89 2.86
C ASP A 104 7.31 -7.74 3.28
N LEU A 105 6.02 -7.86 2.92
CA LEU A 105 4.96 -6.93 3.26
C LEU A 105 4.90 -6.66 4.77
N PHE A 106 5.14 -7.68 5.59
CA PHE A 106 5.04 -7.61 7.04
C PHE A 106 6.34 -7.19 7.73
N SER A 107 7.40 -6.93 6.98
CA SER A 107 8.59 -6.33 7.56
C SER A 107 8.29 -4.94 8.12
N SER A 108 8.90 -4.59 9.24
CA SER A 108 8.65 -3.31 9.93
C SER A 108 8.93 -2.08 9.05
N LYS A 109 9.89 -2.18 8.13
CA LYS A 109 10.23 -1.10 7.20
C LYS A 109 9.14 -0.90 6.13
N VAL A 110 8.61 -1.99 5.56
CA VAL A 110 7.48 -1.92 4.62
C VAL A 110 6.24 -1.40 5.33
N LEU A 111 5.86 -2.01 6.46
CA LEU A 111 4.68 -1.59 7.24
C LEU A 111 4.68 -0.09 7.54
N ARG A 112 5.80 0.45 8.02
CA ARG A 112 5.91 1.91 8.28
C ARG A 112 5.76 2.74 7.01
N SER A 113 6.34 2.30 5.91
CA SER A 113 6.30 3.04 4.64
C SER A 113 4.90 3.08 4.03
N THR A 114 4.04 2.09 4.31
CA THR A 114 2.64 2.08 3.84
C THR A 114 1.76 3.13 4.52
N MET A 115 2.16 3.65 5.68
CA MET A 115 1.38 4.65 6.45
C MET A 115 -0.09 4.22 6.70
N GLY A 116 -0.34 2.92 6.85
CA GLY A 116 -1.68 2.35 7.10
C GLY A 116 -2.43 1.87 5.86
N SER A 117 -1.91 2.06 4.65
CA SER A 117 -2.55 1.58 3.42
C SER A 117 -2.70 0.05 3.37
N ILE A 118 -1.86 -0.68 4.12
CA ILE A 118 -1.98 -2.14 4.28
C ILE A 118 -3.35 -2.56 4.83
N PHE A 119 -4.01 -1.70 5.59
CA PHE A 119 -5.32 -1.99 6.18
C PHE A 119 -6.49 -1.77 5.21
N ARG A 120 -6.27 -1.15 4.05
CA ARG A 120 -7.31 -0.78 3.08
C ARG A 120 -7.28 -1.56 1.78
N LEU A 121 -6.08 -1.93 1.33
CA LEU A 121 -5.90 -2.67 0.08
C LEU A 121 -6.07 -4.18 0.23
N SER A 122 -6.36 -4.85 -0.87
CA SER A 122 -6.29 -6.31 -1.00
C SER A 122 -4.92 -6.76 -1.49
N PHE A 123 -4.51 -7.98 -1.14
CA PHE A 123 -3.17 -8.49 -1.47
C PHE A 123 -3.22 -9.91 -2.01
N ALA A 124 -2.30 -10.21 -2.94
CA ALA A 124 -1.97 -11.56 -3.37
C ALA A 124 -0.45 -11.77 -3.32
N PHE A 125 -0.04 -13.01 -3.08
CA PHE A 125 1.36 -13.45 -3.03
C PHE A 125 1.51 -14.64 -3.97
N PRO A 126 1.57 -14.40 -5.29
CA PRO A 126 1.74 -15.46 -6.26
C PRO A 126 3.09 -16.16 -6.09
N GLU A 127 3.11 -17.49 -6.17
CA GLU A 127 4.34 -18.27 -6.30
C GLU A 127 4.93 -18.12 -7.70
N ASP A 128 4.07 -17.94 -8.71
CA ASP A 128 4.41 -17.59 -10.10
C ASP A 128 3.57 -16.40 -10.56
N LEU A 129 4.18 -15.22 -10.54
CA LEU A 129 3.52 -13.98 -10.95
C LEU A 129 3.06 -14.03 -12.41
N SER A 130 3.82 -14.69 -13.30
CA SER A 130 3.44 -14.81 -14.71
C SER A 130 2.16 -15.63 -14.91
N ALA A 131 1.99 -16.70 -14.14
CA ALA A 131 0.80 -17.54 -14.17
C ALA A 131 -0.44 -16.77 -13.67
N ASP A 132 -0.30 -15.99 -12.58
CA ASP A 132 -1.39 -15.16 -12.06
C ASP A 132 -1.77 -14.03 -13.03
N LEU A 133 -0.80 -13.38 -13.66
CA LEU A 133 -1.07 -12.36 -14.69
C LEU A 133 -1.79 -12.96 -15.90
N ARG A 134 -1.39 -14.17 -16.34
CA ARG A 134 -2.10 -14.91 -17.41
C ARG A 134 -3.54 -15.20 -17.03
N THR A 135 -3.78 -15.58 -15.78
CA THR A 135 -5.12 -15.81 -15.24
C THR A 135 -5.93 -14.52 -15.23
N LEU A 136 -5.37 -13.40 -14.79
CA LEU A 136 -6.03 -12.09 -14.84
C LEU A 136 -6.34 -11.70 -16.29
N ARG A 137 -5.41 -11.87 -17.23
CA ARG A 137 -5.61 -11.61 -18.65
C ARG A 137 -6.76 -12.44 -19.24
N SER A 138 -6.85 -13.74 -18.91
CA SER A 138 -7.96 -14.59 -19.35
C SER A 138 -9.32 -14.15 -18.80
N ARG A 139 -9.34 -13.38 -17.72
CA ARG A 139 -10.51 -12.76 -17.09
C ARG A 139 -10.80 -11.35 -17.63
N GLY A 140 -10.11 -10.92 -18.70
CA GLY A 140 -10.32 -9.64 -19.37
C GLY A 140 -9.52 -8.46 -18.81
N PHE A 141 -8.53 -8.68 -17.92
CA PHE A 141 -7.65 -7.61 -17.48
C PHE A 141 -6.66 -7.20 -18.56
N SER A 142 -6.50 -5.90 -18.77
CA SER A 142 -5.33 -5.35 -19.48
C SER A 142 -4.11 -5.45 -18.57
N VAL A 143 -3.03 -6.04 -19.09
CA VAL A 143 -1.76 -6.18 -18.35
C VAL A 143 -0.78 -5.14 -18.89
N LEU A 144 -0.45 -4.14 -18.06
CA LEU A 144 0.35 -2.97 -18.43
C LEU A 144 1.74 -3.11 -17.84
N SER A 145 2.76 -3.06 -18.66
CA SER A 145 4.15 -3.13 -18.19
C SER A 145 4.89 -1.80 -18.34
N SER A 146 5.60 -1.40 -17.28
CA SER A 146 6.52 -0.26 -17.30
C SER A 146 7.89 -0.73 -17.79
N GLN A 147 8.26 -0.38 -19.02
CA GLN A 147 9.52 -0.82 -19.67
C GLN A 147 10.18 0.34 -20.41
N LEU A 148 11.52 0.27 -20.56
CA LEU A 148 12.26 1.32 -21.27
C LEU A 148 12.05 1.29 -22.78
N ASP A 149 11.73 0.12 -23.34
CA ASP A 149 11.51 -0.14 -24.77
C ASP A 149 10.02 -0.11 -25.18
N GLY A 150 9.14 0.35 -24.28
CA GLY A 150 7.71 0.48 -24.53
C GLY A 150 7.33 1.73 -25.32
N GLU A 151 6.05 1.82 -25.67
CA GLU A 151 5.45 3.01 -26.28
C GLU A 151 5.42 4.19 -25.28
N PRO A 152 5.44 5.45 -25.76
CA PRO A 152 5.35 6.60 -24.85
C PRO A 152 4.06 6.58 -24.05
N PHE A 153 4.16 6.55 -22.72
CA PHE A 153 3.03 6.38 -21.83
C PHE A 153 1.94 7.45 -21.98
N TYR A 154 2.33 8.69 -22.24
CA TYR A 154 1.37 9.81 -22.37
C TYR A 154 0.67 9.88 -23.75
N SER A 155 1.10 9.06 -24.71
CA SER A 155 0.48 8.99 -26.05
C SER A 155 -0.49 7.84 -26.20
N ARG A 156 -0.70 7.06 -25.12
CA ARG A 156 -1.62 5.92 -25.13
C ARG A 156 -3.07 6.37 -25.20
N GLU A 157 -3.90 5.50 -25.75
CA GLU A 157 -5.35 5.59 -25.58
C GLU A 157 -5.76 5.33 -24.12
N GLU A 158 -6.97 5.72 -23.76
CA GLU A 158 -7.51 5.42 -22.44
C GLU A 158 -7.64 3.91 -22.25
N ILE A 159 -7.17 3.41 -21.11
CA ILE A 159 -7.24 2.01 -20.73
C ILE A 159 -8.30 1.85 -19.65
N PRO A 160 -9.49 1.34 -19.99
CA PRO A 160 -10.53 1.11 -19.01
C PRO A 160 -10.15 -0.04 -18.06
N ALA A 161 -10.73 -0.04 -16.86
CA ALA A 161 -10.68 -1.20 -15.99
C ALA A 161 -11.49 -2.37 -16.61
N PRO A 162 -11.08 -3.64 -16.34
CA PRO A 162 -10.05 -4.01 -15.37
C PRO A 162 -8.63 -3.98 -15.93
N PHE A 163 -7.65 -3.59 -15.12
CA PHE A 163 -6.24 -3.61 -15.49
C PHE A 163 -5.31 -3.93 -14.31
N VAL A 164 -4.10 -4.36 -14.64
CA VAL A 164 -2.98 -4.52 -13.70
C VAL A 164 -1.73 -3.83 -14.25
N LEU A 165 -1.11 -2.96 -13.45
CA LEU A 165 0.15 -2.29 -13.76
C LEU A 165 1.31 -3.09 -13.16
N ILE A 166 2.26 -3.51 -13.97
CA ILE A 166 3.47 -4.22 -13.52
C ILE A 166 4.59 -3.21 -13.28
N VAL A 167 5.23 -3.34 -12.12
CA VAL A 167 6.43 -2.61 -11.72
C VAL A 167 7.53 -3.63 -11.43
N GLY A 168 8.67 -3.50 -12.09
CA GLY A 168 9.77 -4.44 -11.97
C GLY A 168 10.83 -4.04 -10.94
N ASN A 169 11.82 -4.92 -10.80
CA ASN A 169 13.01 -4.74 -9.99
C ASN A 169 13.79 -3.48 -10.38
N GLU A 170 14.42 -2.86 -9.39
CA GLU A 170 15.14 -1.59 -9.55
C GLU A 170 16.33 -1.67 -10.51
N GLY A 171 17.02 -2.79 -10.54
CA GLY A 171 18.18 -3.02 -11.40
C GLY A 171 17.88 -3.75 -12.70
N ASN A 172 17.07 -4.81 -12.60
CA ASN A 172 16.82 -5.74 -13.71
C ASN A 172 15.51 -5.44 -14.46
N GLY A 173 14.66 -4.56 -13.94
CA GLY A 173 13.35 -4.29 -14.50
C GLY A 173 12.38 -5.49 -14.31
N ILE A 174 11.46 -5.65 -15.25
CA ILE A 174 10.48 -6.74 -15.25
C ILE A 174 11.12 -7.98 -15.87
N SER A 175 10.93 -9.15 -15.24
CA SER A 175 11.46 -10.44 -15.71
C SER A 175 10.85 -10.88 -17.04
N ALA A 176 11.57 -11.68 -17.81
CA ALA A 176 11.12 -12.10 -19.14
C ALA A 176 9.79 -12.88 -19.14
N PRO A 177 9.52 -13.81 -18.20
CA PRO A 177 8.22 -14.48 -18.11
C PRO A 177 7.06 -13.53 -17.83
N VAL A 178 7.27 -12.56 -16.93
CA VAL A 178 6.27 -11.55 -16.58
C VAL A 178 6.03 -10.56 -17.72
N LYS A 179 7.10 -10.14 -18.44
CA LYS A 179 7.00 -9.32 -19.67
C LYS A 179 6.15 -9.98 -20.75
N ALA A 180 6.24 -11.28 -20.91
CA ALA A 180 5.50 -12.03 -21.92
C ALA A 180 3.97 -11.96 -21.74
N GLU A 181 3.50 -11.71 -20.53
CA GLU A 181 2.07 -11.59 -20.23
C GLU A 181 1.52 -10.17 -20.48
N ALA A 182 2.39 -9.18 -20.75
CA ALA A 182 1.95 -7.80 -20.96
C ALA A 182 1.16 -7.66 -22.28
N THR A 183 -0.05 -7.07 -22.17
CA THR A 183 -0.86 -6.66 -23.33
C THR A 183 -0.46 -5.29 -23.84
N HIS A 184 0.10 -4.44 -22.97
CA HIS A 184 0.57 -3.11 -23.30
C HIS A 184 1.94 -2.88 -22.63
N ARG A 185 2.84 -2.23 -23.36
CA ARG A 185 4.21 -1.94 -22.92
C ARG A 185 4.43 -0.45 -23.01
N PHE A 186 4.70 0.20 -21.89
CA PHE A 186 4.85 1.64 -21.81
C PHE A 186 6.18 2.06 -21.22
N ARG A 187 6.68 3.20 -21.68
CA ARG A 187 7.80 3.91 -21.08
C ARG A 187 7.39 5.30 -20.65
N LEU A 188 7.90 5.74 -19.52
CA LEU A 188 7.85 7.15 -19.16
C LEU A 188 8.93 7.90 -19.97
N PRO A 189 8.59 8.98 -20.69
CA PRO A 189 9.58 9.71 -21.48
C PRO A 189 10.54 10.48 -20.54
N MET A 190 11.83 10.22 -20.68
CA MET A 190 12.89 10.97 -20.00
C MET A 190 13.29 12.16 -20.90
N ARG A 191 13.15 13.38 -20.39
CA ARG A 191 13.50 14.61 -21.12
C ARG A 191 14.86 15.18 -20.74
N GLY A 192 15.48 14.64 -19.72
CA GLY A 192 16.80 15.01 -19.21
C GLY A 192 17.83 13.92 -19.42
N GLY A 193 18.95 13.99 -18.71
CA GLY A 193 20.05 13.03 -18.80
C GLY A 193 19.90 11.77 -17.94
N ALA A 194 18.78 11.61 -17.22
CA ALA A 194 18.53 10.40 -16.42
C ALA A 194 18.06 9.25 -17.33
N GLU A 195 18.63 8.06 -17.15
CA GLU A 195 18.26 6.86 -17.90
C GLU A 195 16.93 6.26 -17.42
N SER A 196 16.64 6.36 -16.14
CA SER A 196 15.43 5.81 -15.51
C SER A 196 15.02 6.60 -14.27
N LEU A 197 13.82 6.32 -13.75
CA LEU A 197 13.32 6.80 -12.46
C LEU A 197 13.38 5.68 -11.42
N ASN A 198 13.42 6.07 -10.15
CA ASN A 198 13.14 5.13 -9.06
C ASN A 198 11.80 4.41 -9.32
N ALA A 199 11.75 3.11 -9.03
CA ALA A 199 10.60 2.25 -9.32
C ALA A 199 9.29 2.76 -8.70
N ALA A 200 9.33 3.24 -7.45
CA ALA A 200 8.15 3.77 -6.78
C ALA A 200 7.69 5.12 -7.37
N VAL A 201 8.64 5.95 -7.82
CA VAL A 201 8.32 7.21 -8.50
C VAL A 201 7.66 6.94 -9.85
N ALA A 202 8.24 6.05 -10.67
CA ALA A 202 7.68 5.65 -11.95
C ALA A 202 6.27 5.06 -11.78
N ALA A 203 6.11 4.14 -10.85
CA ALA A 203 4.82 3.54 -10.51
C ALA A 203 3.79 4.61 -10.11
N GLY A 204 4.17 5.57 -9.26
CA GLY A 204 3.30 6.64 -8.81
C GLY A 204 2.80 7.53 -9.96
N ILE A 205 3.69 7.94 -10.86
CA ILE A 205 3.34 8.73 -12.04
C ILE A 205 2.32 7.96 -12.91
N MET A 206 2.60 6.68 -13.17
CA MET A 206 1.72 5.86 -14.01
C MET A 206 0.36 5.60 -13.35
N MET A 207 0.35 5.28 -12.04
CA MET A 207 -0.89 5.03 -11.29
C MET A 207 -1.82 6.25 -11.30
N TYR A 208 -1.30 7.44 -11.00
CA TYR A 208 -2.10 8.67 -10.99
C TYR A 208 -2.59 9.05 -12.39
N ASP A 209 -1.77 8.82 -13.42
CA ASP A 209 -2.18 9.12 -14.80
C ASP A 209 -3.25 8.15 -15.33
N LEU A 210 -3.16 6.87 -14.97
CA LEU A 210 -4.20 5.88 -15.28
C LEU A 210 -5.54 6.20 -14.61
N MET A 211 -5.52 6.98 -13.53
CA MET A 211 -6.70 7.38 -12.76
C MET A 211 -7.20 8.78 -13.07
N LYS A 212 -6.65 9.48 -14.08
CA LYS A 212 -7.06 10.85 -14.44
C LYS A 212 -8.52 11.03 -14.83
N HIS A 213 -9.17 9.96 -15.26
CA HIS A 213 -10.58 9.95 -15.59
C HIS A 213 -11.35 8.94 -14.73
N PRO A 214 -11.29 9.07 -13.37
CA PRO A 214 -12.06 8.19 -12.52
C PRO A 214 -13.54 8.52 -12.67
N ASP A 215 -14.35 7.51 -12.62
CA ASP A 215 -15.76 7.62 -12.27
C ASP A 215 -15.88 8.54 -11.02
N GLN A 216 -16.40 9.76 -11.22
CA GLN A 216 -16.51 10.79 -10.17
C GLN A 216 -17.31 10.32 -8.94
N SER A 217 -17.97 9.16 -9.02
CA SER A 217 -18.72 8.54 -7.93
C SER A 217 -17.85 8.07 -6.75
N ARG A 218 -16.52 7.92 -6.92
CA ARG A 218 -15.59 7.44 -5.89
C ARG A 218 -14.78 8.52 -5.17
N CYS A 219 -14.90 9.78 -5.56
CA CYS A 219 -14.28 10.90 -4.87
C CYS A 219 -15.12 11.31 -3.64
N THR A 220 -15.22 10.45 -2.64
CA THR A 220 -15.68 10.87 -1.32
C THR A 220 -14.50 11.54 -0.60
N PRO A 221 -14.58 12.84 -0.27
CA PRO A 221 -13.57 13.44 0.58
C PRO A 221 -13.57 12.67 1.91
N HIS A 222 -12.38 12.33 2.39
CA HIS A 222 -12.16 11.71 3.69
C HIS A 222 -12.67 12.69 4.77
N THR A 223 -13.96 12.66 5.05
CA THR A 223 -14.55 13.41 6.16
C THR A 223 -14.19 12.67 7.43
N SER A 224 -13.13 13.15 8.08
CA SER A 224 -12.94 12.84 9.50
C SER A 224 -14.26 13.12 10.23
N PRO A 225 -14.74 12.24 11.10
CA PRO A 225 -15.97 12.48 11.84
C PRO A 225 -15.81 13.80 12.59
N ARG A 226 -16.67 14.77 12.27
CA ARG A 226 -16.74 16.04 13.00
C ARG A 226 -17.00 15.70 14.45
N ARG A 227 -16.14 16.17 15.35
CA ARG A 227 -16.37 16.13 16.79
C ARG A 227 -17.77 16.67 17.06
N SER A 228 -18.66 15.83 17.57
CA SER A 228 -19.92 16.28 18.15
C SER A 228 -19.56 17.24 19.28
N SER A 229 -20.01 18.46 19.17
CA SER A 229 -19.93 19.49 20.20
C SER A 229 -20.56 18.94 21.49
N VAL A 230 -19.75 18.79 22.51
CA VAL A 230 -20.22 18.53 23.88
C VAL A 230 -21.00 19.77 24.32
N PRO A 231 -22.26 19.65 24.78
CA PRO A 231 -22.96 20.80 25.33
C PRO A 231 -22.31 21.19 26.66
N THR A 232 -21.88 22.44 26.74
CA THR A 232 -21.41 23.09 27.96
C THR A 232 -22.59 23.17 28.94
N VAL A 233 -22.55 22.38 30.00
CA VAL A 233 -23.46 22.52 31.15
C VAL A 233 -22.91 23.66 32.00
N LEU A 234 -23.61 24.76 32.04
CA LEU A 234 -23.38 25.87 32.99
C LEU A 234 -23.79 25.41 34.41
N PRO A 235 -23.02 25.72 35.47
CA PRO A 235 -23.44 25.47 36.81
C PRO A 235 -24.49 26.52 37.20
N HIS A 236 -25.64 26.06 37.65
CA HIS A 236 -26.57 26.90 38.36
C HIS A 236 -26.10 27.06 39.80
N THR A 237 -26.14 28.30 40.25
CA THR A 237 -25.94 28.87 41.61
C THR A 237 -26.46 28.05 42.74
#